data_ad9086955b14c07d4c31b79db757d812
#
_entry.id   ad9086955b14c07d4c31b79db757d812
#
_cell.length_a   1.000
_cell.length_b   1.000
_cell.length_c   1.000
_cell.angle_alpha   90.00
_cell.angle_beta   90.00
_cell.angle_gamma   90.00
#
_symmetry.space_group_name_H-M   'P 1'
#
loop_
_entity.id
_entity.type
_entity.pdbx_description
1 polymer ?
#
loop_
_entity_poly.entity_id
_entity_poly.type
_entity_poly.pdbx_seq_one_letter_code
_entity_poly.pdbx_strand_id
1 'polypeptide(L)'
;MNSREDQLKAFDRLLTIMDELREQCPWDRKQTLESIRHLTIEEVYELSDAILERNMDEIKKELGDIMLHMIFYSKIASETQDFDIADVLNTEAEKLIHRHPHIYGDVDAADEEAVKQNWEKLKLQEKGRKSVLEGVPTSLPALVKASRIQDKVKNVGFDWEKPEQVWEKVQEELGELKAEVDQGADHEHIESEFGDVLFSMINYARFINVNPEDALERTNKKFIKRFQYLEEAARKEGKSLHDMSLAEMDTYWEAAKNL
;
A
#
# COMPACT_ATOMS: atom_id res chain seq x y z
N MET A 1 28.50 9.38 0.03
CA MET A 1 27.40 9.31 -0.95
C MET A 1 27.97 9.51 -2.35
N ASN A 2 27.40 8.84 -3.34
CA ASN A 2 27.82 8.93 -4.74
C ASN A 2 27.48 10.30 -5.34
N SER A 3 28.30 10.77 -6.30
CA SER A 3 28.02 11.99 -7.05
C SER A 3 26.80 11.81 -7.97
N ARG A 4 26.26 12.92 -8.51
CA ARG A 4 25.18 12.86 -9.51
C ARG A 4 25.62 12.11 -10.76
N GLU A 5 26.87 12.30 -11.17
CA GLU A 5 27.45 11.61 -12.31
C GLU A 5 27.53 10.09 -12.08
N ASP A 6 27.93 9.65 -10.89
CA ASP A 6 27.96 8.22 -10.53
C ASP A 6 26.57 7.60 -10.55
N GLN A 7 25.55 8.34 -10.06
CA GLN A 7 24.16 7.90 -10.10
C GLN A 7 23.66 7.72 -11.54
N LEU A 8 23.96 8.68 -12.43
CA LEU A 8 23.60 8.58 -13.84
C LEU A 8 24.30 7.43 -14.53
N LYS A 9 25.60 7.21 -14.27
CA LYS A 9 26.34 6.07 -14.80
C LYS A 9 25.78 4.72 -14.32
N ALA A 10 25.37 4.64 -13.06
CA ALA A 10 24.76 3.42 -12.52
C ALA A 10 23.41 3.12 -13.19
N PHE A 11 22.60 4.14 -13.46
CA PHE A 11 21.34 4.01 -14.18
C PHE A 11 21.56 3.57 -15.62
N ASP A 12 22.46 4.23 -16.35
CA ASP A 12 22.85 3.90 -17.73
C ASP A 12 23.34 2.44 -17.84
N ARG A 13 24.19 2.02 -16.88
CA ARG A 13 24.64 0.63 -16.81
C ARG A 13 23.48 -0.36 -16.64
N LEU A 14 22.47 -0.03 -15.84
CA LEU A 14 21.31 -0.90 -15.64
C LEU A 14 20.46 -1.00 -16.92
N LEU A 15 20.32 0.09 -17.67
CA LEU A 15 19.67 0.07 -18.97
C LEU A 15 20.41 -0.83 -19.97
N THR A 16 21.74 -0.70 -20.03
CA THR A 16 22.58 -1.55 -20.89
C THR A 16 22.42 -3.03 -20.56
N ILE A 17 22.44 -3.39 -19.27
CA ILE A 17 22.24 -4.77 -18.82
C ILE A 17 20.85 -5.27 -19.23
N MET A 18 19.80 -4.46 -19.12
CA MET A 18 18.46 -4.87 -19.54
C MET A 18 18.40 -5.12 -21.05
N ASP A 19 19.06 -4.27 -21.86
CA ASP A 19 19.15 -4.49 -23.30
C ASP A 19 19.83 -5.83 -23.64
N GLU A 20 20.96 -6.13 -22.99
CA GLU A 20 21.69 -7.38 -23.16
C GLU A 20 20.86 -8.59 -22.72
N LEU A 21 20.19 -8.52 -21.57
CA LEU A 21 19.32 -9.60 -21.08
C LEU A 21 18.15 -9.84 -22.04
N ARG A 22 17.54 -8.78 -22.51
CA ARG A 22 16.42 -8.85 -23.45
C ARG A 22 16.82 -9.49 -24.79
N GLU A 23 18.06 -9.24 -25.25
CA GLU A 23 18.60 -9.83 -26.47
C GLU A 23 19.08 -11.27 -26.28
N GLN A 24 19.74 -11.58 -25.15
CA GLN A 24 20.57 -12.80 -25.03
C GLN A 24 19.96 -13.84 -24.06
N CYS A 25 19.22 -13.42 -23.03
CA CYS A 25 18.67 -14.35 -22.04
C CYS A 25 17.35 -14.99 -22.52
N PRO A 26 17.28 -16.32 -22.62
CA PRO A 26 16.06 -17.00 -23.10
C PRO A 26 14.83 -16.79 -22.22
N TRP A 27 15.01 -16.48 -20.91
CA TRP A 27 13.94 -16.22 -20.01
C TRP A 27 13.43 -14.78 -20.18
N ASP A 28 14.32 -13.78 -20.15
CA ASP A 28 13.97 -12.38 -20.28
C ASP A 28 13.28 -12.08 -21.61
N ARG A 29 13.77 -12.65 -22.72
CA ARG A 29 13.15 -12.49 -24.06
C ARG A 29 11.70 -12.92 -24.15
N LYS A 30 11.25 -13.85 -23.30
CA LYS A 30 9.89 -14.37 -23.32
C LYS A 30 8.93 -13.55 -22.47
N GLN A 31 9.44 -12.66 -21.62
CA GLN A 31 8.58 -11.90 -20.72
C GLN A 31 7.73 -10.89 -21.49
N THR A 32 6.50 -10.71 -21.01
CA THR A 32 5.53 -9.71 -21.45
C THR A 32 5.14 -8.81 -20.29
N LEU A 33 4.42 -7.72 -20.54
CA LEU A 33 3.90 -6.86 -19.48
C LEU A 33 3.07 -7.65 -18.48
N GLU A 34 2.26 -8.61 -18.95
CA GLU A 34 1.42 -9.45 -18.12
C GLU A 34 2.22 -10.46 -17.29
N SER A 35 3.26 -11.05 -17.89
CA SER A 35 4.02 -12.13 -17.23
C SER A 35 4.84 -11.64 -16.04
N ILE A 36 5.32 -10.39 -16.05
CA ILE A 36 6.08 -9.81 -14.93
C ILE A 36 5.22 -9.00 -13.95
N ARG A 37 3.92 -8.81 -14.25
CA ARG A 37 3.02 -8.00 -13.42
C ARG A 37 2.92 -8.51 -11.98
N HIS A 38 2.79 -9.82 -11.78
CA HIS A 38 2.67 -10.39 -10.45
C HIS A 38 3.96 -10.24 -9.63
N LEU A 39 5.13 -10.38 -10.28
CA LEU A 39 6.43 -10.16 -9.65
C LEU A 39 6.55 -8.71 -9.14
N THR A 40 6.15 -7.73 -9.94
CA THR A 40 6.18 -6.32 -9.49
C THR A 40 5.31 -6.09 -8.25
N ILE A 41 4.17 -6.76 -8.13
CA ILE A 41 3.31 -6.68 -6.94
C ILE A 41 4.01 -7.31 -5.73
N GLU A 42 4.70 -8.42 -5.92
CA GLU A 42 5.50 -9.11 -4.90
C GLU A 42 6.58 -8.18 -4.36
N GLU A 43 7.42 -7.59 -5.21
CA GLU A 43 8.48 -6.65 -4.81
C GLU A 43 7.94 -5.43 -4.05
N VAL A 44 6.75 -4.93 -4.42
CA VAL A 44 6.10 -3.83 -3.69
C VAL A 44 5.72 -4.24 -2.27
N TYR A 45 5.24 -5.47 -2.05
CA TYR A 45 4.95 -5.98 -0.73
C TYR A 45 6.23 -6.26 0.07
N GLU A 46 7.28 -6.79 -0.55
CA GLU A 46 8.57 -7.01 0.09
C GLU A 46 9.21 -5.68 0.52
N LEU A 47 9.15 -4.65 -0.33
CA LEU A 47 9.56 -3.29 0.05
C LEU A 47 8.73 -2.76 1.24
N SER A 48 7.41 -2.96 1.23
CA SER A 48 6.54 -2.55 2.35
C SER A 48 6.97 -3.21 3.66
N ASP A 49 7.25 -4.51 3.62
CA ASP A 49 7.72 -5.27 4.78
C ASP A 49 9.08 -4.78 5.29
N ALA A 50 10.03 -4.59 4.40
CA ALA A 50 11.35 -4.06 4.73
C ALA A 50 11.28 -2.67 5.38
N ILE A 51 10.36 -1.81 4.93
CA ILE A 51 10.10 -0.48 5.53
C ILE A 51 9.53 -0.62 6.94
N LEU A 52 8.54 -1.49 7.17
CA LEU A 52 7.95 -1.73 8.49
C LEU A 52 8.97 -2.27 9.49
N GLU A 53 9.92 -3.07 9.02
CA GLU A 53 11.03 -3.64 9.81
C GLU A 53 12.21 -2.69 9.95
N ARG A 54 12.23 -1.56 9.22
CA ARG A 54 13.35 -0.60 9.15
C ARG A 54 14.66 -1.25 8.71
N ASN A 55 14.60 -2.27 7.88
CA ASN A 55 15.76 -2.98 7.34
C ASN A 55 16.27 -2.25 6.08
N MET A 56 17.26 -1.37 6.26
CA MET A 56 17.78 -0.52 5.18
C MET A 56 18.48 -1.32 4.07
N ASP A 57 19.02 -2.49 4.36
CA ASP A 57 19.66 -3.35 3.35
C ASP A 57 18.60 -4.01 2.45
N GLU A 58 17.53 -4.53 3.05
CA GLU A 58 16.39 -5.05 2.28
C GLU A 58 15.67 -3.93 1.52
N ILE A 59 15.41 -2.76 2.13
CA ILE A 59 14.83 -1.60 1.41
C ILE A 59 15.64 -1.27 0.15
N LYS A 60 16.98 -1.28 0.25
CA LYS A 60 17.85 -1.01 -0.90
C LYS A 60 17.69 -2.07 -1.98
N LYS A 61 17.57 -3.34 -1.59
CA LYS A 61 17.39 -4.48 -2.50
C LYS A 61 16.06 -4.37 -3.23
N GLU A 62 14.96 -4.25 -2.50
CA GLU A 62 13.61 -4.19 -3.08
C GLU A 62 13.40 -2.95 -3.97
N LEU A 63 14.02 -1.79 -3.63
CA LEU A 63 14.06 -0.64 -4.53
C LEU A 63 14.81 -0.95 -5.84
N GLY A 64 15.83 -1.81 -5.80
CA GLY A 64 16.55 -2.29 -6.97
C GLY A 64 15.64 -3.15 -7.86
N ASP A 65 14.92 -4.08 -7.28
CA ASP A 65 14.03 -5.01 -7.97
C ASP A 65 12.82 -4.28 -8.58
N ILE A 66 12.21 -3.32 -7.87
CA ILE A 66 11.18 -2.44 -8.44
C ILE A 66 11.75 -1.60 -9.60
N MET A 67 12.95 -1.04 -9.46
CA MET A 67 13.60 -0.26 -10.54
C MET A 67 13.87 -1.14 -11.77
N LEU A 68 14.32 -2.38 -11.57
CA LEU A 68 14.49 -3.36 -12.63
C LEU A 68 13.17 -3.59 -13.38
N HIS A 69 12.07 -3.80 -12.68
CA HIS A 69 10.75 -3.99 -13.30
C HIS A 69 10.28 -2.76 -14.07
N MET A 70 10.53 -1.52 -13.58
CA MET A 70 10.19 -0.30 -14.30
C MET A 70 10.96 -0.20 -15.63
N ILE A 71 12.25 -0.52 -15.62
CA ILE A 71 13.08 -0.54 -16.81
C ILE A 71 12.63 -1.66 -17.77
N PHE A 72 12.29 -2.82 -17.24
CA PHE A 72 11.84 -3.96 -18.02
C PHE A 72 10.52 -3.65 -18.76
N TYR A 73 9.53 -3.09 -18.08
CA TYR A 73 8.29 -2.63 -18.73
C TYR A 73 8.57 -1.64 -19.85
N SER A 74 9.44 -0.65 -19.58
CA SER A 74 9.80 0.37 -20.58
C SER A 74 10.54 -0.24 -21.77
N LYS A 75 11.39 -1.24 -21.54
CA LYS A 75 12.07 -1.98 -22.60
C LYS A 75 11.10 -2.77 -23.47
N ILE A 76 10.16 -3.50 -22.87
CA ILE A 76 9.13 -4.24 -23.61
C ILE A 76 8.27 -3.28 -24.44
N ALA A 77 7.83 -2.17 -23.88
CA ALA A 77 7.03 -1.17 -24.59
C ALA A 77 7.78 -0.50 -25.74
N SER A 78 9.10 -0.31 -25.60
CA SER A 78 9.94 0.25 -26.67
C SER A 78 10.04 -0.67 -27.89
N GLU A 79 9.90 -1.98 -27.74
CA GLU A 79 9.93 -2.95 -28.84
C GLU A 79 8.74 -2.82 -29.79
N THR A 80 7.61 -2.31 -29.27
CA THR A 80 6.40 -1.98 -30.06
C THR A 80 6.26 -0.50 -30.39
N GLN A 81 7.25 0.31 -30.00
CA GLN A 81 7.29 1.76 -30.22
C GLN A 81 6.16 2.51 -29.50
N ASP A 82 5.67 1.98 -28.37
CA ASP A 82 4.66 2.64 -27.55
C ASP A 82 5.26 3.73 -26.67
N PHE A 83 6.31 3.43 -25.93
CA PHE A 83 7.11 4.38 -25.13
C PHE A 83 8.41 3.72 -24.65
N ASP A 84 9.35 4.53 -24.20
CA ASP A 84 10.58 4.10 -23.55
C ASP A 84 10.75 4.68 -22.15
N ILE A 85 11.88 4.40 -21.50
CA ILE A 85 12.16 4.89 -20.14
C ILE A 85 12.29 6.42 -20.08
N ALA A 86 12.74 7.08 -21.15
CA ALA A 86 12.84 8.53 -21.19
C ALA A 86 11.45 9.16 -21.22
N ASP A 87 10.50 8.58 -21.94
CA ASP A 87 9.10 9.02 -21.95
C ASP A 87 8.47 8.90 -20.55
N VAL A 88 8.72 7.77 -19.86
CA VAL A 88 8.23 7.55 -18.48
C VAL A 88 8.78 8.62 -17.55
N LEU A 89 10.09 8.85 -17.57
CA LEU A 89 10.75 9.80 -16.67
C LEU A 89 10.35 11.25 -16.97
N ASN A 90 10.29 11.64 -18.25
CA ASN A 90 9.88 12.98 -18.64
C ASN A 90 8.40 13.25 -18.30
N THR A 91 7.53 12.28 -18.56
CA THR A 91 6.10 12.39 -18.19
C THR A 91 5.92 12.60 -16.69
N GLU A 92 6.68 11.88 -15.87
CA GLU A 92 6.62 12.06 -14.42
C GLU A 92 7.21 13.39 -13.98
N ALA A 93 8.35 13.83 -14.58
CA ALA A 93 8.98 15.10 -14.28
C ALA A 93 8.05 16.28 -14.59
N GLU A 94 7.45 16.32 -15.77
CA GLU A 94 6.50 17.38 -16.17
C GLU A 94 5.26 17.38 -15.26
N LYS A 95 4.75 16.22 -14.91
CA LYS A 95 3.64 16.09 -13.95
C LYS A 95 4.01 16.67 -12.58
N LEU A 96 5.20 16.39 -12.07
CA LEU A 96 5.69 16.94 -10.80
C LEU A 96 5.86 18.46 -10.86
N ILE A 97 6.45 18.99 -11.92
CA ILE A 97 6.60 20.44 -12.15
C ILE A 97 5.22 21.11 -12.15
N HIS A 98 4.29 20.58 -12.93
CA HIS A 98 2.93 21.12 -13.04
C HIS A 98 2.18 21.13 -11.68
N ARG A 99 2.38 20.10 -10.86
CA ARG A 99 1.69 19.94 -9.57
C ARG A 99 2.35 20.66 -8.40
N HIS A 100 3.53 21.26 -8.61
CA HIS A 100 4.24 22.02 -7.60
C HIS A 100 4.50 23.47 -8.06
N PRO A 101 3.42 24.23 -8.39
CA PRO A 101 3.58 25.62 -8.86
C PRO A 101 4.16 26.55 -7.77
N HIS A 102 4.15 26.13 -6.52
CA HIS A 102 4.81 26.83 -5.40
C HIS A 102 6.35 26.63 -5.38
N ILE A 103 6.89 25.69 -6.18
CA ILE A 103 8.34 25.47 -6.34
C ILE A 103 8.81 25.95 -7.72
N TYR A 104 8.02 25.68 -8.78
CA TYR A 104 8.41 25.87 -10.18
C TYR A 104 7.64 27.01 -10.87
N GLY A 105 6.74 27.71 -10.16
CA GLY A 105 5.91 28.81 -10.64
C GLY A 105 5.79 29.92 -9.62
N ASP A 106 4.79 30.76 -9.76
CA ASP A 106 4.58 31.99 -8.97
C ASP A 106 3.45 31.86 -7.92
N VAL A 107 3.11 30.66 -7.50
CA VAL A 107 2.03 30.41 -6.52
C VAL A 107 2.63 30.22 -5.14
N ASP A 108 2.21 31.05 -4.18
CA ASP A 108 2.57 30.85 -2.78
C ASP A 108 1.70 29.76 -2.13
N ALA A 109 2.34 28.83 -1.44
CA ALA A 109 1.67 27.89 -0.55
C ALA A 109 2.15 28.11 0.88
N ALA A 110 1.24 28.53 1.76
CA ALA A 110 1.58 28.93 3.11
C ALA A 110 1.97 27.75 4.02
N ASP A 111 1.41 26.57 3.75
CA ASP A 111 1.62 25.35 4.55
C ASP A 111 1.36 24.07 3.75
N GLU A 112 1.56 22.92 4.41
CA GLU A 112 1.37 21.58 3.82
C GLU A 112 -0.09 21.35 3.37
N GLU A 113 -1.07 21.91 4.07
CA GLU A 113 -2.49 21.77 3.76
C GLU A 113 -2.84 22.51 2.47
N ALA A 114 -2.33 23.72 2.28
CA ALA A 114 -2.48 24.49 1.05
C ALA A 114 -1.84 23.76 -0.15
N VAL A 115 -0.69 23.14 0.05
CA VAL A 115 -0.04 22.29 -0.98
C VAL A 115 -0.94 21.12 -1.37
N LYS A 116 -1.49 20.36 -0.40
CA LYS A 116 -2.38 19.22 -0.65
C LYS A 116 -3.66 19.63 -1.38
N GLN A 117 -4.28 20.73 -0.96
CA GLN A 117 -5.50 21.26 -1.61
C GLN A 117 -5.23 21.70 -3.06
N ASN A 118 -4.14 22.41 -3.30
CA ASN A 118 -3.74 22.81 -4.66
C ASN A 118 -3.46 21.58 -5.54
N TRP A 119 -2.76 20.59 -5.01
CA TRP A 119 -2.49 19.32 -5.70
C TRP A 119 -3.78 18.62 -6.15
N GLU A 120 -4.77 18.47 -5.26
CA GLU A 120 -6.04 17.82 -5.64
C GLU A 120 -6.85 18.66 -6.63
N LYS A 121 -6.85 20.00 -6.51
CA LYS A 121 -7.47 20.90 -7.51
C LYS A 121 -6.86 20.72 -8.89
N LEU A 122 -5.52 20.72 -8.98
CA LEU A 122 -4.81 20.50 -10.25
C LEU A 122 -5.10 19.13 -10.83
N LYS A 123 -5.12 18.08 -10.00
CA LYS A 123 -5.50 16.73 -10.42
C LYS A 123 -6.94 16.61 -10.97
N LEU A 124 -7.88 17.38 -10.43
CA LEU A 124 -9.26 17.41 -10.93
C LEU A 124 -9.35 18.10 -12.29
N GLN A 125 -8.50 19.11 -12.53
CA GLN A 125 -8.42 19.80 -13.83
C GLN A 125 -7.74 18.94 -14.90
N GLU A 126 -6.79 18.08 -14.51
CA GLU A 126 -6.17 17.12 -15.40
C GLU A 126 -7.19 16.11 -15.90
N LYS A 127 -7.25 15.88 -17.21
CA LYS A 127 -8.08 14.82 -17.86
C LYS A 127 -9.60 15.00 -17.78
N GLY A 128 -10.13 16.20 -17.41
CA GLY A 128 -11.57 16.44 -17.40
C GLY A 128 -12.35 15.48 -16.50
N ARG A 129 -11.80 15.12 -15.33
CA ARG A 129 -12.46 14.22 -14.39
C ARG A 129 -13.82 14.75 -13.95
N LYS A 130 -14.82 13.91 -14.03
CA LYS A 130 -16.21 14.22 -13.65
C LYS A 130 -16.53 13.91 -12.19
N SER A 131 -15.68 13.14 -11.52
CA SER A 131 -15.86 12.73 -10.12
C SER A 131 -14.57 12.78 -9.33
N VAL A 132 -14.67 13.18 -8.08
CA VAL A 132 -13.56 13.15 -7.09
C VAL A 132 -13.02 11.74 -6.94
N LEU A 133 -13.88 10.73 -7.00
CA LEU A 133 -13.54 9.33 -6.80
C LEU A 133 -13.01 8.63 -8.06
N GLU A 134 -13.10 9.26 -9.23
CA GLU A 134 -12.64 8.68 -10.51
C GLU A 134 -11.14 8.35 -10.54
N GLY A 135 -10.36 8.93 -9.64
CA GLY A 135 -8.94 8.61 -9.50
C GLY A 135 -8.60 7.56 -8.43
N VAL A 136 -9.59 6.81 -7.93
CA VAL A 136 -9.36 5.66 -7.04
C VAL A 136 -9.26 4.41 -7.89
N PRO A 137 -8.10 3.72 -7.94
CA PRO A 137 -7.98 2.50 -8.73
C PRO A 137 -8.95 1.42 -8.22
N THR A 138 -9.69 0.80 -9.14
CA THR A 138 -10.65 -0.27 -8.82
C THR A 138 -9.98 -1.54 -8.30
N SER A 139 -8.71 -1.75 -8.69
CA SER A 139 -7.91 -2.93 -8.34
C SER A 139 -7.25 -2.86 -6.96
N LEU A 140 -7.36 -1.75 -6.22
CA LEU A 140 -6.79 -1.67 -4.88
C LEU A 140 -7.43 -2.68 -3.93
N PRO A 141 -6.66 -3.28 -3.00
CA PRO A 141 -7.20 -4.02 -1.86
C PRO A 141 -8.22 -3.18 -1.10
N ALA A 142 -9.24 -3.82 -0.54
CA ALA A 142 -10.41 -3.13 0.01
C ALA A 142 -10.06 -2.11 1.10
N LEU A 143 -9.15 -2.46 2.01
CA LEU A 143 -8.76 -1.59 3.14
C LEU A 143 -8.01 -0.35 2.64
N VAL A 144 -7.04 -0.53 1.75
CA VAL A 144 -6.31 0.58 1.10
C VAL A 144 -7.26 1.45 0.26
N LYS A 145 -8.22 0.81 -0.43
CA LYS A 145 -9.24 1.52 -1.22
C LYS A 145 -10.13 2.39 -0.34
N ALA A 146 -10.61 1.88 0.79
CA ALA A 146 -11.44 2.62 1.73
C ALA A 146 -10.69 3.85 2.28
N SER A 147 -9.45 3.68 2.71
CA SER A 147 -8.59 4.79 3.14
C SER A 147 -8.46 5.84 2.03
N ARG A 148 -8.22 5.41 0.80
CA ARG A 148 -8.06 6.31 -0.34
C ARG A 148 -9.34 7.05 -0.73
N ILE A 149 -10.50 6.41 -0.61
CA ILE A 149 -11.82 7.05 -0.81
C ILE A 149 -12.00 8.18 0.22
N GLN A 150 -11.78 7.88 1.49
CA GLN A 150 -11.97 8.84 2.58
C GLN A 150 -11.03 10.05 2.47
N ASP A 151 -9.76 9.84 2.14
CA ASP A 151 -8.81 10.93 1.86
C ASP A 151 -9.29 11.85 0.74
N LYS A 152 -9.87 11.29 -0.32
CA LYS A 152 -10.34 12.07 -1.44
C LYS A 152 -11.57 12.90 -1.13
N VAL A 153 -12.54 12.35 -0.42
CA VAL A 153 -13.77 13.07 -0.08
C VAL A 153 -13.52 14.14 0.98
N LYS A 154 -12.57 13.91 1.90
CA LYS A 154 -12.06 14.94 2.82
C LYS A 154 -11.59 16.19 2.07
N ASN A 155 -10.81 16.00 1.00
CA ASN A 155 -10.23 17.13 0.26
C ASN A 155 -11.25 18.03 -0.44
N VAL A 156 -12.51 17.61 -0.54
CA VAL A 156 -13.63 18.43 -1.04
C VAL A 156 -14.59 18.86 0.08
N GLY A 157 -14.18 18.71 1.33
CA GLY A 157 -14.94 19.16 2.50
C GLY A 157 -16.00 18.17 2.99
N PHE A 158 -16.03 16.94 2.47
CA PHE A 158 -16.90 15.89 2.99
C PHE A 158 -16.16 15.11 4.07
N ASP A 159 -16.16 15.65 5.28
CA ASP A 159 -15.46 15.08 6.43
C ASP A 159 -16.14 15.49 7.74
N TRP A 160 -15.89 14.73 8.79
CA TRP A 160 -16.28 15.06 10.15
C TRP A 160 -15.40 16.17 10.73
N GLU A 161 -15.92 16.92 11.67
CA GLU A 161 -15.16 18.02 12.30
C GLU A 161 -14.25 17.52 13.43
N LYS A 162 -14.65 16.43 14.13
CA LYS A 162 -13.99 15.96 15.34
C LYS A 162 -13.89 14.43 15.39
N PRO A 163 -12.81 13.89 15.98
CA PRO A 163 -12.63 12.44 16.15
C PRO A 163 -13.77 11.77 16.92
N GLU A 164 -14.37 12.48 17.88
CA GLU A 164 -15.44 11.95 18.71
C GLU A 164 -16.68 11.58 17.88
N GLN A 165 -17.02 12.41 16.88
CA GLN A 165 -18.14 12.15 15.97
C GLN A 165 -17.90 10.90 15.12
N VAL A 166 -16.65 10.69 14.70
CA VAL A 166 -16.28 9.48 13.97
C VAL A 166 -16.36 8.25 14.86
N TRP A 167 -15.97 8.37 16.12
CA TRP A 167 -16.08 7.29 17.09
C TRP A 167 -17.56 6.96 17.41
N GLU A 168 -18.43 7.95 17.54
CA GLU A 168 -19.88 7.74 17.65
C GLU A 168 -20.41 6.94 16.45
N LYS A 169 -19.97 7.26 15.24
CA LYS A 169 -20.36 6.49 14.04
C LYS A 169 -19.85 5.04 14.08
N VAL A 170 -18.62 4.80 14.56
CA VAL A 170 -18.14 3.41 14.79
C VAL A 170 -19.04 2.64 15.75
N GLN A 171 -19.50 3.29 16.84
CA GLN A 171 -20.39 2.66 17.82
C GLN A 171 -21.78 2.39 17.24
N GLU A 172 -22.29 3.28 16.39
CA GLU A 172 -23.53 3.11 15.64
C GLU A 172 -23.46 1.86 14.74
N GLU A 173 -22.44 1.75 13.86
CA GLU A 173 -22.25 0.61 12.96
C GLU A 173 -22.08 -0.72 13.72
N LEU A 174 -21.34 -0.71 14.83
CA LEU A 174 -21.23 -1.89 15.69
C LEU A 174 -22.58 -2.29 16.29
N GLY A 175 -23.44 -1.33 16.61
CA GLY A 175 -24.79 -1.56 17.11
C GLY A 175 -25.70 -2.15 16.04
N GLU A 176 -25.63 -1.64 14.81
CA GLU A 176 -26.39 -2.10 13.64
C GLU A 176 -26.01 -3.54 13.28
N LEU A 177 -24.70 -3.80 13.12
CA LEU A 177 -24.21 -5.16 12.90
C LEU A 177 -24.69 -6.14 13.98
N LYS A 178 -24.60 -5.73 15.25
CA LYS A 178 -25.07 -6.58 16.36
C LYS A 178 -26.56 -6.85 16.27
N ALA A 179 -27.36 -5.85 15.95
CA ALA A 179 -28.80 -5.97 15.81
C ALA A 179 -29.19 -6.95 14.70
N GLU A 180 -28.53 -6.85 13.51
CA GLU A 180 -28.77 -7.75 12.39
C GLU A 180 -28.42 -9.21 12.74
N VAL A 181 -27.29 -9.43 13.43
CA VAL A 181 -26.89 -10.77 13.91
C VAL A 181 -27.88 -11.32 14.94
N ASP A 182 -28.29 -10.53 15.93
CA ASP A 182 -29.21 -10.96 16.99
C ASP A 182 -30.62 -11.26 16.45
N GLN A 183 -31.04 -10.59 15.39
CA GLN A 183 -32.34 -10.81 14.72
C GLN A 183 -32.31 -11.99 13.73
N GLY A 184 -31.13 -12.53 13.43
CA GLY A 184 -30.96 -13.59 12.45
C GLY A 184 -31.23 -13.14 11.02
N ALA A 185 -30.82 -11.91 10.67
CA ALA A 185 -30.90 -11.36 9.33
C ALA A 185 -30.17 -12.27 8.32
N ASP A 186 -30.48 -12.10 7.04
CA ASP A 186 -29.77 -12.85 6.00
C ASP A 186 -28.29 -12.42 5.91
N HIS A 187 -27.51 -13.27 5.26
CA HIS A 187 -26.06 -13.09 5.17
C HIS A 187 -25.65 -11.80 4.45
N GLU A 188 -26.42 -11.35 3.48
CA GLU A 188 -26.11 -10.14 2.71
C GLU A 188 -26.22 -8.89 3.58
N HIS A 189 -27.23 -8.80 4.44
CA HIS A 189 -27.37 -7.68 5.39
C HIS A 189 -26.25 -7.69 6.43
N ILE A 190 -25.94 -8.85 7.00
CA ILE A 190 -24.83 -8.97 7.98
C ILE A 190 -23.48 -8.60 7.34
N GLU A 191 -23.24 -9.02 6.09
CA GLU A 191 -22.02 -8.68 5.34
C GLU A 191 -21.93 -7.18 5.07
N SER A 192 -23.04 -6.53 4.73
CA SER A 192 -23.11 -5.08 4.55
C SER A 192 -22.71 -4.34 5.82
N GLU A 193 -23.37 -4.61 6.92
CA GLU A 193 -23.10 -3.96 8.22
C GLU A 193 -21.66 -4.21 8.69
N PHE A 194 -21.15 -5.41 8.48
CA PHE A 194 -19.73 -5.69 8.76
C PHE A 194 -18.79 -4.83 7.91
N GLY A 195 -19.14 -4.59 6.65
CA GLY A 195 -18.42 -3.68 5.77
C GLY A 195 -18.43 -2.25 6.28
N ASP A 196 -19.58 -1.76 6.78
CA ASP A 196 -19.75 -0.40 7.31
C ASP A 196 -18.97 -0.21 8.62
N VAL A 197 -18.91 -1.22 9.49
CA VAL A 197 -18.02 -1.24 10.66
C VAL A 197 -16.56 -1.09 10.24
N LEU A 198 -16.09 -1.85 9.26
CA LEU A 198 -14.70 -1.75 8.78
C LEU A 198 -14.42 -0.37 8.18
N PHE A 199 -15.35 0.17 7.38
CA PHE A 199 -15.21 1.47 6.74
C PHE A 199 -15.16 2.62 7.77
N SER A 200 -16.01 2.58 8.80
CA SER A 200 -16.02 3.55 9.90
C SER A 200 -14.74 3.46 10.76
N MET A 201 -14.25 2.25 11.03
CA MET A 201 -12.98 2.03 11.74
C MET A 201 -11.78 2.59 10.97
N ILE A 202 -11.74 2.40 9.65
CA ILE A 202 -10.70 2.97 8.78
C ILE A 202 -10.75 4.50 8.84
N ASN A 203 -11.95 5.09 8.85
CA ASN A 203 -12.11 6.53 9.00
C ASN A 203 -11.60 7.02 10.35
N TYR A 204 -11.93 6.33 11.43
CA TYR A 204 -11.43 6.67 12.76
C TYR A 204 -9.90 6.59 12.84
N ALA A 205 -9.29 5.56 12.24
CA ALA A 205 -7.83 5.43 12.17
C ALA A 205 -7.18 6.67 11.54
N ARG A 206 -7.77 7.23 10.48
CA ARG A 206 -7.33 8.47 9.85
C ARG A 206 -7.33 9.67 10.81
N PHE A 207 -8.38 9.81 11.62
CA PHE A 207 -8.51 10.90 12.61
C PHE A 207 -7.47 10.82 13.74
N ILE A 208 -7.06 9.62 14.10
CA ILE A 208 -6.02 9.40 15.12
C ILE A 208 -4.61 9.21 14.51
N ASN A 209 -4.44 9.56 13.21
CA ASN A 209 -3.18 9.45 12.47
C ASN A 209 -2.57 8.04 12.46
N VAL A 210 -3.41 7.02 12.36
CA VAL A 210 -2.99 5.62 12.22
C VAL A 210 -3.26 5.18 10.79
N ASN A 211 -2.25 4.60 10.12
CA ASN A 211 -2.47 3.88 8.87
C ASN A 211 -3.08 2.51 9.20
N PRO A 212 -4.31 2.19 8.77
CA PRO A 212 -4.97 0.94 9.15
C PRO A 212 -4.33 -0.30 8.51
N GLU A 213 -3.76 -0.20 7.31
CA GLU A 213 -3.02 -1.27 6.65
C GLU A 213 -1.78 -1.63 7.45
N ASP A 214 -0.93 -0.64 7.77
CA ASP A 214 0.28 -0.84 8.57
C ASP A 214 -0.04 -1.39 9.97
N ALA A 215 -1.13 -0.91 10.58
CA ALA A 215 -1.55 -1.33 11.91
C ALA A 215 -1.99 -2.80 11.92
N LEU A 216 -2.74 -3.22 10.91
CA LEU A 216 -3.20 -4.60 10.75
C LEU A 216 -2.01 -5.51 10.43
N GLU A 217 -1.11 -5.11 9.51
CA GLU A 217 0.05 -5.90 9.15
C GLU A 217 1.02 -6.08 10.34
N ARG A 218 1.27 -5.05 11.13
CA ARG A 218 2.02 -5.20 12.39
C ARG A 218 1.37 -6.18 13.36
N THR A 219 0.04 -6.25 13.37
CA THR A 219 -0.70 -7.20 14.19
C THR A 219 -0.58 -8.61 13.65
N ASN A 220 -0.65 -8.79 12.32
CA ASN A 220 -0.41 -10.07 11.65
C ASN A 220 0.99 -10.61 11.98
N LYS A 221 2.03 -9.80 11.78
CA LYS A 221 3.42 -10.17 12.11
C LYS A 221 3.59 -10.54 13.59
N LYS A 222 2.98 -9.76 14.46
CA LYS A 222 2.98 -10.05 15.91
C LYS A 222 2.29 -11.38 16.23
N PHE A 223 1.17 -11.67 15.58
CA PHE A 223 0.45 -12.92 15.75
C PHE A 223 1.30 -14.10 15.25
N ILE A 224 1.84 -14.01 14.05
CA ILE A 224 2.70 -15.04 13.42
C ILE A 224 3.91 -15.33 14.33
N LYS A 225 4.62 -14.30 14.77
CA LYS A 225 5.79 -14.46 15.68
C LYS A 225 5.43 -15.21 16.96
N ARG A 226 4.30 -14.85 17.58
CA ARG A 226 3.84 -15.51 18.81
C ARG A 226 3.41 -16.95 18.58
N PHE A 227 2.74 -17.21 17.48
CA PHE A 227 2.32 -18.54 17.12
C PHE A 227 3.51 -19.47 16.81
N GLN A 228 4.49 -18.98 16.07
CA GLN A 228 5.75 -19.69 15.83
C GLN A 228 6.50 -20.04 17.12
N TYR A 229 6.51 -19.11 18.10
CA TYR A 229 7.08 -19.40 19.41
C TYR A 229 6.31 -20.54 20.13
N LEU A 230 4.97 -20.49 20.08
CA LEU A 230 4.11 -21.54 20.63
C LEU A 230 4.41 -22.89 19.98
N GLU A 231 4.51 -22.94 18.64
CA GLU A 231 4.85 -24.16 17.89
C GLU A 231 6.22 -24.72 18.31
N GLU A 232 7.22 -23.83 18.41
CA GLU A 232 8.56 -24.24 18.79
C GLU A 232 8.61 -24.74 20.25
N ALA A 233 7.93 -24.08 21.17
CA ALA A 233 7.87 -24.47 22.57
C ALA A 233 7.17 -25.84 22.75
N ALA A 234 6.03 -26.03 22.09
CA ALA A 234 5.32 -27.32 22.09
C ALA A 234 6.19 -28.44 21.51
N ARG A 235 6.87 -28.19 20.41
CA ARG A 235 7.79 -29.15 19.77
C ARG A 235 8.96 -29.54 20.68
N LYS A 236 9.53 -28.58 21.41
CA LYS A 236 10.62 -28.85 22.39
C LYS A 236 10.17 -29.76 23.53
N GLU A 237 8.89 -29.70 23.90
CA GLU A 237 8.29 -30.57 24.91
C GLU A 237 7.74 -31.90 24.32
N GLY A 238 7.91 -32.12 23.03
CA GLY A 238 7.41 -33.33 22.37
C GLY A 238 5.89 -33.39 22.22
N LYS A 239 5.21 -32.23 22.34
CA LYS A 239 3.75 -32.12 22.22
C LYS A 239 3.35 -31.79 20.78
N SER A 240 2.25 -32.36 20.32
CA SER A 240 1.58 -31.97 19.09
C SER A 240 0.50 -30.95 19.39
N LEU A 241 0.43 -29.86 18.61
CA LEU A 241 -0.62 -28.84 18.77
C LEU A 241 -2.04 -29.43 18.63
N HIS A 242 -2.20 -30.48 17.84
CA HIS A 242 -3.49 -31.15 17.68
C HIS A 242 -3.98 -31.85 18.93
N ASP A 243 -3.08 -32.21 19.84
CA ASP A 243 -3.39 -32.94 21.07
C ASP A 243 -3.48 -31.98 22.27
N MET A 244 -3.23 -30.69 22.08
CA MET A 244 -3.25 -29.68 23.13
C MET A 244 -4.61 -29.01 23.23
N SER A 245 -5.03 -28.76 24.47
CA SER A 245 -6.17 -27.89 24.75
C SER A 245 -5.83 -26.41 24.49
N LEU A 246 -6.86 -25.58 24.26
CA LEU A 246 -6.66 -24.13 24.13
C LEU A 246 -5.97 -23.52 25.36
N ALA A 247 -6.33 -23.99 26.56
CA ALA A 247 -5.72 -23.52 27.81
C ALA A 247 -4.23 -23.82 27.93
N GLU A 248 -3.78 -24.96 27.39
CA GLU A 248 -2.35 -25.30 27.30
C GLU A 248 -1.65 -24.43 26.27
N MET A 249 -2.26 -24.20 25.10
CA MET A 249 -1.72 -23.29 24.09
C MET A 249 -1.61 -21.84 24.61
N ASP A 250 -2.61 -21.37 25.36
CA ASP A 250 -2.62 -20.04 25.96
C ASP A 250 -1.43 -19.82 26.90
N THR A 251 -0.93 -20.86 27.60
CA THR A 251 0.24 -20.76 28.45
C THR A 251 1.48 -20.34 27.64
N TYR A 252 1.70 -20.94 26.47
CA TYR A 252 2.80 -20.58 25.57
C TYR A 252 2.56 -19.23 24.92
N TRP A 253 1.31 -18.93 24.55
CA TRP A 253 0.92 -17.65 23.98
C TRP A 253 1.19 -16.47 24.92
N GLU A 254 0.86 -16.62 26.21
CA GLU A 254 1.16 -15.60 27.21
C GLU A 254 2.68 -15.43 27.41
N ALA A 255 3.44 -16.52 27.39
CA ALA A 255 4.91 -16.44 27.42
C ALA A 255 5.47 -15.67 26.23
N ALA A 256 4.89 -15.86 25.02
CA ALA A 256 5.30 -15.16 23.80
C ALA A 256 5.06 -13.64 23.81
N LYS A 257 4.18 -13.13 24.70
CA LYS A 257 3.94 -11.68 24.82
C LYS A 257 5.13 -10.90 25.40
N ASN A 258 6.06 -11.59 26.03
CA ASN A 258 7.24 -10.99 26.65
C ASN A 258 8.49 -11.02 25.74
N LEU A 259 8.33 -11.42 24.48
CA LEU A 259 9.36 -11.44 23.43
C LEU A 259 9.21 -10.23 22.49
#